data_bf80ece94731f86d7613d439dce60d76
#
_entry.id   bf80ece94731f86d7613d439dce60d76
#
_cell.length_a   1.000
_cell.length_b   1.000
_cell.length_c   1.000
_cell.angle_alpha   90.00
_cell.angle_beta   90.00
_cell.angle_gamma   90.00
#
_symmetry.space_group_name_H-M   'P 1'
#
loop_
_entity.id
_entity.type
_entity.pdbx_description
1 polymer ?
#
loop_
_entity_poly.entity_id
_entity_poly.type
_entity_poly.pdbx_seq_one_letter_code
_entity_poly.pdbx_strand_id
1 'polypeptide(L)'
;MQKRILVLGNSLDRSVYRPVEEWSRTYGDVAFDAVHVPPGEPIPALDRYTHLLLTGSDASFAKPESWFDVEANAVRDAVGRGLPVLGSCFGHQMLAWALSGHECVRRAPMPELGWVAIDIVQPDPLLADLPNPWHTFAAHLDEVIAPPEPWRILASNEACAVQAMRYGDLPVWGIQPHPETTPSEARLQMEAAFEQYPEYAREIRQAIESPIRDDRATPLLIAAFLRA
;
A
#
# COMPACT_ATOMS: atom_id res chain seq x y z
N MET A 1 1.50 -16.86 20.47
CA MET A 1 1.76 -17.54 19.18
C MET A 1 2.95 -16.82 18.53
N GLN A 2 3.87 -17.52 17.87
CA GLN A 2 4.94 -16.86 17.12
C GLN A 2 4.34 -16.10 15.94
N LYS A 3 4.78 -14.85 15.71
CA LYS A 3 4.24 -14.03 14.62
C LYS A 3 4.62 -14.59 13.26
N ARG A 4 3.66 -14.59 12.33
CA ARG A 4 3.85 -15.02 10.96
C ARG A 4 3.00 -14.17 10.02
N ILE A 5 3.61 -13.57 9.02
CA ILE A 5 2.94 -12.70 8.05
C ILE A 5 2.60 -13.52 6.80
N LEU A 6 1.38 -13.36 6.27
CA LEU A 6 1.10 -13.67 4.88
C LEU A 6 1.24 -12.39 4.06
N VAL A 7 2.03 -12.42 3.01
CA VAL A 7 2.21 -11.30 2.08
C VAL A 7 1.52 -11.64 0.76
N LEU A 8 0.55 -10.83 0.37
CA LEU A 8 -0.07 -10.89 -0.96
C LEU A 8 0.71 -9.93 -1.88
N GLY A 9 1.50 -10.50 -2.78
CA GLY A 9 2.33 -9.79 -3.73
C GLY A 9 1.52 -9.52 -5.00
N ASN A 10 1.31 -8.25 -5.33
CA ASN A 10 0.37 -7.80 -6.35
C ASN A 10 1.04 -7.23 -7.60
N SER A 11 2.39 -7.18 -7.66
CA SER A 11 3.11 -6.70 -8.85
C SER A 11 2.84 -7.57 -10.07
N LEU A 12 2.52 -6.93 -11.20
CA LEU A 12 2.38 -7.57 -12.50
C LEU A 12 3.74 -7.77 -13.16
N ASP A 13 4.64 -6.79 -13.04
CA ASP A 13 6.00 -6.86 -13.58
C ASP A 13 7.06 -6.81 -12.47
N ARG A 14 7.47 -7.99 -12.03
CA ARG A 14 8.51 -8.18 -11.00
C ARG A 14 9.93 -7.89 -11.49
N SER A 15 10.14 -7.55 -12.74
CA SER A 15 11.44 -7.08 -13.22
C SER A 15 11.69 -5.63 -12.81
N VAL A 16 10.62 -4.84 -12.63
CA VAL A 16 10.65 -3.43 -12.27
C VAL A 16 10.30 -3.20 -10.79
N TYR A 17 9.22 -3.82 -10.31
CA TYR A 17 8.71 -3.60 -8.95
C TYR A 17 8.62 -4.93 -8.19
N ARG A 18 9.34 -5.03 -7.05
CA ARG A 18 9.47 -6.25 -6.23
C ARG A 18 8.99 -6.00 -4.80
N PRO A 19 7.71 -5.69 -4.61
CA PRO A 19 7.23 -5.24 -3.31
C PRO A 19 7.38 -6.27 -2.19
N VAL A 20 7.29 -7.57 -2.48
CA VAL A 20 7.50 -8.62 -1.47
C VAL A 20 8.91 -8.55 -0.89
N GLU A 21 9.91 -8.46 -1.74
CA GLU A 21 11.31 -8.34 -1.36
C GLU A 21 11.59 -7.01 -0.66
N GLU A 22 10.99 -5.91 -1.13
CA GLU A 22 11.15 -4.57 -0.55
C GLU A 22 10.61 -4.52 0.89
N TRP A 23 9.37 -4.95 1.11
CA TRP A 23 8.76 -5.01 2.42
C TRP A 23 9.48 -5.97 3.38
N SER A 24 9.87 -7.16 2.90
CA SER A 24 10.48 -8.21 3.74
C SER A 24 11.82 -7.82 4.37
N ARG A 25 12.53 -6.82 3.83
CA ARG A 25 13.77 -6.29 4.41
C ARG A 25 13.59 -5.77 5.83
N THR A 26 12.36 -5.46 6.24
CA THR A 26 12.07 -4.84 7.54
C THR A 26 11.38 -5.79 8.53
N TYR A 27 11.13 -7.04 8.16
CA TYR A 27 10.46 -8.00 9.05
C TYR A 27 11.36 -8.56 10.16
N GLY A 28 12.68 -8.36 10.06
CA GLY A 28 13.65 -8.97 11.02
C GLY A 28 13.54 -10.49 11.01
N ASP A 29 13.42 -11.08 12.19
CA ASP A 29 13.30 -12.54 12.35
C ASP A 29 11.85 -13.05 12.27
N VAL A 30 10.89 -12.20 11.89
CA VAL A 30 9.49 -12.62 11.76
C VAL A 30 9.30 -13.48 10.52
N ALA A 31 8.79 -14.70 10.71
CA ALA A 31 8.52 -15.60 9.59
C ALA A 31 7.41 -15.05 8.68
N PHE A 32 7.58 -15.20 7.38
CA PHE A 32 6.55 -14.85 6.41
C PHE A 32 6.46 -15.88 5.28
N ASP A 33 5.29 -15.96 4.67
CA ASP A 33 5.07 -16.59 3.38
C ASP A 33 4.58 -15.53 2.40
N ALA A 34 4.91 -15.67 1.13
CA ALA A 34 4.43 -14.80 0.08
C ALA A 34 3.67 -15.59 -0.99
N VAL A 35 2.62 -14.96 -1.53
CA VAL A 35 1.81 -15.48 -2.65
C VAL A 35 1.75 -14.39 -3.70
N HIS A 36 2.01 -14.72 -4.96
CA HIS A 36 1.85 -13.81 -6.09
C HIS A 36 0.45 -13.98 -6.68
N VAL A 37 -0.43 -13.01 -6.37
CA VAL A 37 -1.86 -13.11 -6.68
C VAL A 37 -2.17 -12.97 -8.17
N PRO A 38 -1.58 -12.01 -8.94
CA PRO A 38 -1.88 -11.83 -10.35
C PRO A 38 -1.67 -13.07 -11.23
N PRO A 39 -0.58 -13.86 -11.08
CA PRO A 39 -0.39 -15.09 -11.86
C PRO A 39 -1.30 -16.24 -11.41
N GLY A 40 -2.14 -16.04 -10.39
CA GLY A 40 -3.12 -17.04 -9.94
C GLY A 40 -2.59 -18.05 -8.92
N GLU A 41 -1.54 -17.71 -8.17
CA GLU A 41 -1.12 -18.53 -7.04
C GLU A 41 -2.25 -18.59 -5.99
N PRO A 42 -2.59 -19.79 -5.46
CA PRO A 42 -3.67 -19.92 -4.51
C PRO A 42 -3.31 -19.28 -3.17
N ILE A 43 -4.19 -18.43 -2.65
CA ILE A 43 -4.05 -17.87 -1.31
C ILE A 43 -4.32 -18.97 -0.29
N PRO A 44 -3.39 -19.27 0.63
CA PRO A 44 -3.55 -20.33 1.62
C PRO A 44 -4.58 -19.94 2.70
N ALA A 45 -5.12 -20.92 3.41
CA ALA A 45 -5.95 -20.68 4.59
C ALA A 45 -5.19 -19.88 5.64
N LEU A 46 -5.89 -18.93 6.28
CA LEU A 46 -5.27 -17.93 7.17
C LEU A 46 -4.96 -18.43 8.60
N ASP A 47 -5.33 -19.67 8.93
CA ASP A 47 -5.28 -20.20 10.30
C ASP A 47 -3.88 -20.18 10.96
N ARG A 48 -2.83 -20.21 10.15
CA ARG A 48 -1.44 -20.19 10.64
C ARG A 48 -0.78 -18.81 10.64
N TYR A 49 -1.48 -17.79 10.13
CA TYR A 49 -0.96 -16.44 10.04
C TYR A 49 -1.51 -15.56 11.15
N THR A 50 -0.70 -14.62 11.58
CA THR A 50 -1.06 -13.63 12.59
C THR A 50 -1.26 -12.26 12.00
N HIS A 51 -0.79 -12.03 10.76
CA HIS A 51 -0.85 -10.74 10.07
C HIS A 51 -1.00 -10.98 8.57
N LEU A 52 -1.70 -10.08 7.90
CA LEU A 52 -1.85 -10.05 6.45
C LEU A 52 -1.31 -8.72 5.90
N LEU A 53 -0.41 -8.77 4.91
CA LEU A 53 0.10 -7.59 4.22
C LEU A 53 -0.23 -7.69 2.73
N LEU A 54 -0.85 -6.64 2.18
CA LEU A 54 -1.13 -6.48 0.75
C LEU A 54 -0.18 -5.44 0.17
N THR A 55 0.53 -5.79 -0.90
CA THR A 55 1.49 -4.88 -1.51
C THR A 55 0.86 -3.95 -2.55
N GLY A 56 1.64 -3.01 -3.06
CA GLY A 56 1.33 -2.26 -4.26
C GLY A 56 1.27 -3.11 -5.52
N SER A 57 0.76 -2.54 -6.61
CA SER A 57 0.62 -3.16 -7.93
C SER A 57 0.65 -2.10 -9.03
N ASP A 58 1.05 -2.53 -10.22
CA ASP A 58 0.90 -1.79 -11.49
C ASP A 58 -0.53 -1.96 -12.08
N ALA A 59 -1.38 -2.81 -11.46
CA ALA A 59 -2.78 -2.98 -11.83
C ALA A 59 -3.61 -1.74 -11.44
N SER A 60 -4.74 -1.53 -12.14
CA SER A 60 -5.61 -0.38 -11.89
C SER A 60 -7.05 -0.81 -11.64
N PHE A 61 -7.69 -0.19 -10.67
CA PHE A 61 -9.12 -0.37 -10.39
C PHE A 61 -10.02 0.20 -11.50
N ALA A 62 -9.48 1.03 -12.40
CA ALA A 62 -10.20 1.43 -13.60
C ALA A 62 -10.37 0.28 -14.63
N LYS A 63 -9.58 -0.80 -14.49
CA LYS A 63 -9.65 -2.01 -15.31
C LYS A 63 -9.54 -3.24 -14.42
N PRO A 64 -10.60 -3.58 -13.66
CA PRO A 64 -10.56 -4.70 -12.71
C PRO A 64 -10.25 -6.04 -13.41
N GLU A 65 -9.42 -6.85 -12.76
CA GLU A 65 -9.04 -8.18 -13.20
C GLU A 65 -9.69 -9.25 -12.31
N SER A 66 -9.80 -10.47 -12.79
CA SER A 66 -10.50 -11.55 -12.08
C SER A 66 -9.87 -11.91 -10.72
N TRP A 67 -8.58 -11.67 -10.54
CA TRP A 67 -7.88 -11.93 -9.28
C TRP A 67 -8.22 -10.91 -8.18
N PHE A 68 -8.80 -9.73 -8.52
CA PHE A 68 -9.23 -8.74 -7.52
C PHE A 68 -10.27 -9.32 -6.55
N ASP A 69 -11.25 -10.08 -7.07
CA ASP A 69 -12.27 -10.73 -6.22
C ASP A 69 -11.66 -11.80 -5.30
N VAL A 70 -10.63 -12.51 -5.77
CA VAL A 70 -9.91 -13.51 -4.97
C VAL A 70 -9.23 -12.84 -3.79
N GLU A 71 -8.51 -11.74 -4.03
CA GLU A 71 -7.83 -10.97 -2.98
C GLU A 71 -8.82 -10.29 -2.05
N ALA A 72 -9.89 -9.68 -2.57
CA ALA A 72 -10.94 -9.06 -1.77
C ALA A 72 -11.61 -10.05 -0.82
N ASN A 73 -11.81 -11.30 -1.24
CA ASN A 73 -12.35 -12.36 -0.36
C ASN A 73 -11.35 -12.74 0.74
N ALA A 74 -10.05 -12.78 0.45
CA ALA A 74 -9.03 -13.01 1.47
C ALA A 74 -8.97 -11.86 2.49
N VAL A 75 -9.11 -10.62 2.05
CA VAL A 75 -9.24 -9.44 2.92
C VAL A 75 -10.44 -9.59 3.86
N ARG A 76 -11.63 -9.92 3.31
CA ARG A 76 -12.84 -10.09 4.13
C ARG A 76 -12.69 -11.22 5.15
N ASP A 77 -12.07 -12.34 4.77
CA ASP A 77 -11.78 -13.45 5.71
C ASP A 77 -10.81 -13.00 6.81
N ALA A 78 -9.73 -12.32 6.47
CA ALA A 78 -8.76 -11.80 7.45
C ALA A 78 -9.42 -10.84 8.45
N VAL A 79 -10.20 -9.88 7.97
CA VAL A 79 -10.93 -8.91 8.81
C VAL A 79 -11.97 -9.62 9.67
N GLY A 80 -12.73 -10.57 9.11
CA GLY A 80 -13.70 -11.37 9.86
C GLY A 80 -13.09 -12.22 10.97
N ARG A 81 -11.82 -12.59 10.85
CA ARG A 81 -11.04 -13.30 11.88
C ARG A 81 -10.35 -12.36 12.87
N GLY A 82 -10.42 -11.04 12.65
CA GLY A 82 -9.74 -10.06 13.47
C GLY A 82 -8.22 -10.03 13.30
N LEU A 83 -7.69 -10.53 12.17
CA LEU A 83 -6.26 -10.42 11.88
C LEU A 83 -5.88 -8.96 11.63
N PRO A 84 -4.73 -8.49 12.14
CA PRO A 84 -4.10 -7.27 11.66
C PRO A 84 -3.82 -7.32 10.16
N VAL A 85 -4.25 -6.26 9.44
CA VAL A 85 -4.10 -6.13 8.00
C VAL A 85 -3.46 -4.78 7.66
N LEU A 86 -2.43 -4.79 6.82
CA LEU A 86 -1.80 -3.59 6.25
C LEU A 86 -1.82 -3.67 4.72
N GLY A 87 -2.42 -2.69 4.07
CA GLY A 87 -2.39 -2.52 2.62
C GLY A 87 -1.57 -1.31 2.20
N SER A 88 -0.68 -1.45 1.20
CA SER A 88 0.11 -0.37 0.62
C SER A 88 -0.28 -0.13 -0.83
N CYS A 89 -0.49 1.12 -1.22
CA CYS A 89 -0.85 1.57 -2.56
C CYS A 89 -2.05 0.78 -3.12
N PHE A 90 -1.85 -0.13 -4.07
CA PHE A 90 -2.92 -1.02 -4.54
C PHE A 90 -3.60 -1.78 -3.40
N GLY A 91 -2.83 -2.29 -2.43
CA GLY A 91 -3.38 -2.96 -1.24
C GLY A 91 -4.23 -2.04 -0.38
N HIS A 92 -3.88 -0.76 -0.25
CA HIS A 92 -4.71 0.27 0.40
C HIS A 92 -6.04 0.45 -0.33
N GLN A 93 -5.99 0.56 -1.65
CA GLN A 93 -7.17 0.67 -2.51
C GLN A 93 -8.01 -0.60 -2.47
N MET A 94 -7.38 -1.78 -2.45
CA MET A 94 -8.04 -3.08 -2.31
C MET A 94 -8.81 -3.19 -0.98
N LEU A 95 -8.28 -2.66 0.11
CA LEU A 95 -9.00 -2.62 1.39
C LEU A 95 -10.30 -1.81 1.29
N ALA A 96 -10.26 -0.61 0.69
CA ALA A 96 -11.45 0.21 0.47
C ALA A 96 -12.45 -0.52 -0.42
N TRP A 97 -11.97 -1.07 -1.54
CA TRP A 97 -12.78 -1.80 -2.51
C TRP A 97 -13.44 -3.04 -1.92
N ALA A 98 -12.68 -3.84 -1.16
CA ALA A 98 -13.17 -5.07 -0.54
C ALA A 98 -14.19 -4.83 0.58
N LEU A 99 -14.03 -3.79 1.38
CA LEU A 99 -14.82 -3.56 2.59
C LEU A 99 -15.93 -2.52 2.40
N SER A 100 -15.88 -1.69 1.36
CA SER A 100 -16.84 -0.59 1.20
C SER A 100 -17.42 -0.46 -0.22
N GLY A 101 -16.85 -1.14 -1.20
CA GLY A 101 -17.38 -1.13 -2.58
C GLY A 101 -16.50 -0.44 -3.59
N HIS A 102 -16.83 -0.65 -4.85
CA HIS A 102 -16.04 -0.22 -6.00
C HIS A 102 -15.97 1.32 -6.12
N GLU A 103 -17.01 2.01 -5.70
CA GLU A 103 -17.12 3.47 -5.74
C GLU A 103 -16.13 4.21 -4.83
N CYS A 104 -15.50 3.49 -3.89
CA CYS A 104 -14.49 4.06 -3.00
C CYS A 104 -13.12 4.23 -3.67
N VAL A 105 -12.91 3.70 -4.87
CA VAL A 105 -11.63 3.78 -5.59
C VAL A 105 -11.88 4.30 -7.00
N ARG A 106 -11.08 5.27 -7.43
CA ARG A 106 -11.15 5.82 -8.79
C ARG A 106 -9.77 6.16 -9.34
N ARG A 107 -9.71 6.46 -10.62
CA ARG A 107 -8.57 7.14 -11.22
C ARG A 107 -8.43 8.53 -10.63
N ALA A 108 -7.25 8.87 -10.12
CA ALA A 108 -6.95 10.22 -9.65
C ALA A 108 -6.99 11.22 -10.82
N PRO A 109 -7.42 12.47 -10.61
CA PRO A 109 -7.42 13.50 -11.66
C PRO A 109 -6.01 13.76 -12.21
N MET A 110 -5.00 13.67 -11.35
CA MET A 110 -3.57 13.74 -11.66
C MET A 110 -2.84 12.65 -10.88
N PRO A 111 -1.79 12.04 -11.47
CA PRO A 111 -0.96 11.09 -10.73
C PRO A 111 -0.19 11.79 -9.61
N GLU A 112 0.02 11.10 -8.49
CA GLU A 112 0.97 11.52 -7.48
C GLU A 112 2.25 10.69 -7.60
N LEU A 113 3.35 11.36 -7.95
CA LEU A 113 4.61 10.72 -8.31
C LEU A 113 5.79 11.42 -7.63
N GLY A 114 6.73 10.62 -7.10
CA GLY A 114 7.98 11.12 -6.51
C GLY A 114 7.97 11.19 -4.99
N TRP A 115 8.81 12.05 -4.43
CA TRP A 115 8.99 12.20 -2.98
C TRP A 115 8.02 13.26 -2.44
N VAL A 116 7.09 12.82 -1.61
CA VAL A 116 5.98 13.63 -1.12
C VAL A 116 6.04 13.82 0.40
N ALA A 117 5.49 14.93 0.87
CA ALA A 117 5.22 15.18 2.27
C ALA A 117 3.77 14.83 2.58
N ILE A 118 3.54 14.14 3.68
CA ILE A 118 2.22 13.65 4.10
C ILE A 118 1.96 14.12 5.52
N ASP A 119 0.85 14.83 5.73
CA ASP A 119 0.42 15.32 7.04
C ASP A 119 -0.38 14.25 7.77
N ILE A 120 0.03 13.93 9.00
CA ILE A 120 -0.75 13.09 9.91
C ILE A 120 -1.84 13.97 10.51
N VAL A 121 -3.10 13.70 10.15
CA VAL A 121 -4.27 14.51 10.55
C VAL A 121 -5.01 13.91 11.74
N GLN A 122 -4.83 12.62 12.03
CA GLN A 122 -5.36 11.97 13.22
C GLN A 122 -4.30 11.06 13.86
N PRO A 123 -4.17 11.07 15.21
CA PRO A 123 -3.27 10.16 15.90
C PRO A 123 -3.73 8.71 15.76
N ASP A 124 -2.79 7.81 15.48
CA ASP A 124 -3.05 6.38 15.38
C ASP A 124 -1.79 5.59 15.78
N PRO A 125 -1.92 4.40 16.41
CA PRO A 125 -0.80 3.57 16.79
C PRO A 125 0.14 3.19 15.63
N LEU A 126 -0.38 3.06 14.40
CA LEU A 126 0.44 2.76 13.22
C LEU A 126 1.42 3.88 12.89
N LEU A 127 1.01 5.13 13.06
CA LEU A 127 1.75 6.33 12.63
C LEU A 127 2.45 7.06 13.78
N ALA A 128 2.34 6.55 15.02
CA ALA A 128 2.75 7.26 16.24
C ALA A 128 4.25 7.60 16.30
N ASP A 129 5.10 6.79 15.69
CA ASP A 129 6.55 6.95 15.71
C ASP A 129 7.09 7.72 14.47
N LEU A 130 6.19 8.17 13.56
CA LEU A 130 6.56 8.93 12.36
C LEU A 130 6.66 10.43 12.64
N PRO A 131 7.55 11.18 11.93
CA PRO A 131 7.52 12.62 11.93
C PRO A 131 6.22 13.15 11.28
N ASN A 132 5.86 14.41 11.57
CA ASN A 132 4.72 15.06 10.95
C ASN A 132 5.14 16.46 10.44
N PRO A 133 5.12 16.72 9.12
CA PRO A 133 4.85 15.74 8.05
C PRO A 133 5.95 14.68 7.93
N TRP A 134 5.58 13.49 7.42
CA TRP A 134 6.55 12.48 7.03
C TRP A 134 6.76 12.46 5.52
N HIS A 135 8.00 12.16 5.09
CA HIS A 135 8.37 12.16 3.68
C HIS A 135 8.61 10.73 3.21
N THR A 136 8.08 10.42 2.04
CA THR A 136 8.15 9.08 1.48
C THR A 136 7.94 9.12 -0.04
N PHE A 137 8.16 7.99 -0.70
CA PHE A 137 7.91 7.85 -2.13
C PHE A 137 6.43 7.55 -2.40
N ALA A 138 5.87 8.20 -3.42
CA ALA A 138 4.54 7.93 -3.97
C ALA A 138 4.62 7.65 -5.47
N ALA A 139 3.84 6.69 -5.94
CA ALA A 139 3.71 6.34 -7.36
C ALA A 139 2.33 5.72 -7.60
N HIS A 140 1.30 6.56 -7.70
CA HIS A 140 -0.05 6.05 -7.91
C HIS A 140 -0.86 6.90 -8.88
N LEU A 141 -1.72 6.21 -9.62
CA LEU A 141 -2.64 6.76 -10.61
C LEU A 141 -4.09 6.60 -10.17
N ASP A 142 -4.36 5.69 -9.23
CA ASP A 142 -5.67 5.49 -8.61
C ASP A 142 -5.60 5.96 -7.15
N GLU A 143 -6.75 6.36 -6.60
CA GLU A 143 -6.88 6.87 -5.23
C GLU A 143 -8.14 6.35 -4.55
N VAL A 144 -8.10 6.25 -3.22
CA VAL A 144 -9.29 6.08 -2.39
C VAL A 144 -9.97 7.43 -2.20
N ILE A 145 -11.30 7.47 -2.42
CA ILE A 145 -12.11 8.68 -2.26
C ILE A 145 -13.25 8.46 -1.26
N ALA A 146 -13.48 9.45 -0.40
CA ALA A 146 -14.61 9.53 0.51
C ALA A 146 -15.03 8.16 1.09
N PRO A 147 -14.12 7.38 1.67
CA PRO A 147 -14.48 6.09 2.22
C PRO A 147 -15.53 6.29 3.32
N PRO A 148 -16.64 5.51 3.31
CA PRO A 148 -17.72 5.70 4.28
C PRO A 148 -17.29 5.25 5.68
N GLU A 149 -18.04 5.65 6.69
CA GLU A 149 -17.86 5.04 8.01
C GLU A 149 -17.91 3.50 7.92
N PRO A 150 -17.09 2.78 8.68
CA PRO A 150 -16.31 3.26 9.83
C PRO A 150 -14.86 3.70 9.47
N TRP A 151 -14.51 3.93 8.21
CA TRP A 151 -13.17 4.39 7.87
C TRP A 151 -12.82 5.73 8.52
N ARG A 152 -11.62 5.82 9.07
CA ARG A 152 -11.05 7.06 9.59
C ARG A 152 -9.83 7.42 8.75
N ILE A 153 -9.77 8.65 8.26
CA ILE A 153 -8.62 9.18 7.53
C ILE A 153 -7.56 9.59 8.56
N LEU A 154 -6.38 9.02 8.47
CA LEU A 154 -5.28 9.23 9.40
C LEU A 154 -4.25 10.23 8.87
N ALA A 155 -4.04 10.26 7.55
CA ALA A 155 -3.09 11.14 6.91
C ALA A 155 -3.59 11.58 5.54
N SER A 156 -3.17 12.78 5.10
CA SER A 156 -3.56 13.40 3.83
C SER A 156 -2.46 14.35 3.33
N ASN A 157 -2.56 14.77 2.06
CA ASN A 157 -1.88 15.92 1.51
C ASN A 157 -2.74 16.61 0.45
N GLU A 158 -2.22 17.64 -0.21
CA GLU A 158 -2.99 18.40 -1.23
C GLU A 158 -3.35 17.54 -2.46
N ALA A 159 -2.51 16.55 -2.82
CA ALA A 159 -2.71 15.71 -4.01
C ALA A 159 -3.66 14.55 -3.75
N CYS A 160 -3.63 13.97 -2.54
CA CYS A 160 -4.43 12.80 -2.17
C CYS A 160 -5.04 12.97 -0.77
N ALA A 161 -6.36 12.98 -0.71
CA ALA A 161 -7.10 13.18 0.54
C ALA A 161 -7.01 12.00 1.51
N VAL A 162 -6.67 10.79 1.03
CA VAL A 162 -6.61 9.56 1.82
C VAL A 162 -5.24 8.90 1.66
N GLN A 163 -4.23 9.48 2.29
CA GLN A 163 -2.85 8.95 2.29
C GLN A 163 -2.67 7.80 3.29
N ALA A 164 -3.44 7.84 4.40
CA ALA A 164 -3.55 6.70 5.30
C ALA A 164 -4.95 6.66 5.92
N MET A 165 -5.44 5.43 6.15
CA MET A 165 -6.75 5.20 6.75
C MET A 165 -6.77 3.97 7.65
N ARG A 166 -7.77 3.90 8.56
CA ARG A 166 -8.03 2.75 9.43
C ARG A 166 -9.49 2.39 9.43
N TYR A 167 -9.82 1.10 9.44
CA TYR A 167 -11.19 0.60 9.47
C TYR A 167 -11.71 0.49 10.92
N GLY A 168 -12.43 1.51 11.36
CA GLY A 168 -12.94 1.61 12.74
C GLY A 168 -11.82 1.50 13.77
N ASP A 169 -12.05 0.65 14.78
CA ASP A 169 -11.06 0.33 15.80
C ASP A 169 -10.31 -0.98 15.53
N LEU A 170 -10.62 -1.65 14.41
CA LEU A 170 -9.94 -2.87 14.01
C LEU A 170 -8.48 -2.58 13.62
N PRO A 171 -7.57 -3.57 13.74
CA PRO A 171 -6.18 -3.44 13.31
C PRO A 171 -6.06 -3.59 11.79
N VAL A 172 -6.79 -2.76 11.03
CA VAL A 172 -6.85 -2.80 9.57
C VAL A 172 -6.51 -1.42 9.03
N TRP A 173 -5.36 -1.31 8.37
CA TRP A 173 -4.81 -0.04 7.89
C TRP A 173 -4.48 -0.09 6.42
N GLY A 174 -4.69 1.02 5.75
CA GLY A 174 -4.21 1.28 4.39
C GLY A 174 -3.32 2.51 4.36
N ILE A 175 -2.23 2.45 3.61
CA ILE A 175 -1.36 3.57 3.29
C ILE A 175 -1.19 3.67 1.78
N GLN A 176 -1.32 4.88 1.23
CA GLN A 176 -1.24 5.10 -0.22
C GLN A 176 0.20 5.10 -0.75
N PRO A 177 1.19 5.65 -0.03
CA PRO A 177 2.57 5.71 -0.50
C PRO A 177 3.32 4.38 -0.39
N HIS A 178 4.58 4.42 -0.87
CA HIS A 178 5.52 3.31 -0.93
C HIS A 178 6.73 3.54 0.00
N PRO A 179 6.59 3.46 1.32
CA PRO A 179 7.72 3.66 2.22
C PRO A 179 8.79 2.57 2.11
N GLU A 180 8.45 1.41 1.54
CA GLU A 180 9.35 0.28 1.31
C GLU A 180 10.37 0.52 0.19
N THR A 181 10.06 1.45 -0.72
CA THR A 181 10.83 1.67 -1.94
C THR A 181 12.04 2.56 -1.67
N THR A 182 13.23 2.08 -1.99
CA THR A 182 14.47 2.86 -1.89
C THR A 182 14.60 3.87 -3.04
N PRO A 183 15.46 4.91 -2.90
CA PRO A 183 15.69 5.88 -3.98
C PRO A 183 16.11 5.27 -5.32
N SER A 184 16.90 4.19 -5.30
CA SER A 184 17.32 3.52 -6.54
C SER A 184 16.17 2.75 -7.19
N GLU A 185 15.31 2.13 -6.40
CA GLU A 185 14.11 1.43 -6.87
C GLU A 185 13.06 2.41 -7.38
N ALA A 186 12.85 3.52 -6.65
CA ALA A 186 11.97 4.60 -7.08
C ALA A 186 12.36 5.14 -8.46
N ARG A 187 13.66 5.35 -8.68
CA ARG A 187 14.17 5.80 -9.98
C ARG A 187 13.89 4.79 -11.08
N LEU A 188 14.15 3.49 -10.84
CA LEU A 188 13.87 2.43 -11.81
C LEU A 188 12.39 2.37 -12.17
N GLN A 189 11.50 2.47 -11.17
CA GLN A 189 10.05 2.48 -11.36
C GLN A 189 9.62 3.71 -12.18
N MET A 190 10.16 4.90 -11.90
CA MET A 190 9.85 6.11 -12.66
C MET A 190 10.36 6.06 -14.10
N GLU A 191 11.55 5.49 -14.35
CA GLU A 191 12.09 5.29 -15.69
C GLU A 191 11.20 4.32 -16.51
N ALA A 192 10.72 3.23 -15.90
CA ALA A 192 9.76 2.32 -16.53
C ALA A 192 8.41 2.98 -16.79
N ALA A 193 7.89 3.74 -15.82
CA ALA A 193 6.64 4.47 -15.94
C ALA A 193 6.69 5.53 -17.07
N PHE A 194 7.85 6.12 -17.34
CA PHE A 194 8.04 7.09 -18.41
C PHE A 194 7.75 6.49 -19.80
N GLU A 195 8.09 5.22 -19.99
CA GLU A 195 7.80 4.50 -21.24
C GLU A 195 6.34 4.04 -21.30
N GLN A 196 5.78 3.64 -20.15
CA GLN A 196 4.43 3.08 -20.07
C GLN A 196 3.32 4.14 -20.13
N TYR A 197 3.58 5.35 -19.59
CA TYR A 197 2.59 6.44 -19.45
C TYR A 197 3.09 7.74 -20.07
N PRO A 198 3.24 7.80 -21.40
CA PRO A 198 3.76 8.99 -22.10
C PRO A 198 2.92 10.25 -21.87
N GLU A 199 1.62 10.10 -21.54
CA GLU A 199 0.72 11.21 -21.20
C GLU A 199 1.13 11.93 -19.90
N TYR A 200 1.87 11.28 -19.01
CA TYR A 200 2.39 11.84 -17.74
C TYR A 200 3.90 12.09 -17.78
N ALA A 201 4.50 12.14 -18.97
CA ALA A 201 5.96 12.27 -19.13
C ALA A 201 6.54 13.49 -18.42
N ARG A 202 5.78 14.58 -18.30
CA ARG A 202 6.19 15.80 -17.60
C ARG A 202 6.26 15.57 -16.09
N GLU A 203 5.21 14.99 -15.52
CA GLU A 203 5.07 14.71 -14.08
C GLU A 203 6.13 13.69 -13.64
N ILE A 204 6.33 12.64 -14.44
CA ILE A 204 7.36 11.60 -14.18
C ILE A 204 8.77 12.23 -14.21
N ARG A 205 9.06 13.10 -15.19
CA ARG A 205 10.35 13.79 -15.24
C ARG A 205 10.57 14.67 -14.02
N GLN A 206 9.55 15.41 -13.58
CA GLN A 206 9.60 16.21 -12.36
C GLN A 206 9.86 15.34 -11.13
N ALA A 207 9.24 14.17 -11.04
CA ALA A 207 9.46 13.22 -9.96
C ALA A 207 10.89 12.71 -9.92
N ILE A 208 11.48 12.35 -11.08
CA ILE A 208 12.89 11.89 -11.20
C ILE A 208 13.88 13.00 -10.79
N GLU A 209 13.58 14.25 -11.13
CA GLU A 209 14.46 15.41 -10.89
C GLU A 209 14.27 16.01 -9.48
N SER A 210 13.20 15.64 -8.79
CA SER A 210 12.88 16.16 -7.45
C SER A 210 13.89 15.68 -6.40
N PRO A 211 14.20 16.54 -5.39
CA PRO A 211 15.05 16.12 -4.28
C PRO A 211 14.48 14.92 -3.53
N ILE A 212 15.33 13.93 -3.27
CA ILE A 212 14.97 12.77 -2.47
C ILE A 212 14.74 13.22 -1.02
N ARG A 213 13.56 12.89 -0.49
CA ARG A 213 13.21 13.10 0.92
C ARG A 213 12.53 11.82 1.43
N ASP A 214 13.26 11.03 2.20
CA ASP A 214 12.82 9.75 2.73
C ASP A 214 13.13 9.67 4.22
N ASP A 215 12.08 9.64 5.04
CA ASP A 215 12.18 9.51 6.50
C ASP A 215 12.34 8.04 6.95
N ARG A 216 12.46 7.12 6.00
CA ARG A 216 12.67 5.67 6.24
C ARG A 216 11.61 5.08 7.16
N ALA A 217 10.36 5.38 6.87
CA ALA A 217 9.21 5.04 7.71
C ALA A 217 8.93 3.53 7.83
N THR A 218 9.37 2.71 6.87
CA THR A 218 9.02 1.28 6.79
C THR A 218 9.30 0.48 8.05
N PRO A 219 10.48 0.57 8.69
CA PRO A 219 10.74 -0.17 9.92
C PRO A 219 9.81 0.23 11.06
N LEU A 220 9.45 1.52 11.16
CA LEU A 220 8.54 2.03 12.19
C LEU A 220 7.12 1.54 11.97
N LEU A 221 6.64 1.59 10.72
CA LEU A 221 5.33 1.07 10.33
C LEU A 221 5.21 -0.44 10.58
N ILE A 222 6.22 -1.23 10.17
CA ILE A 222 6.21 -2.67 10.38
C ILE A 222 6.30 -3.00 11.88
N ALA A 223 7.11 -2.29 12.66
CA ALA A 223 7.16 -2.49 14.11
C ALA A 223 5.81 -2.18 14.77
N ALA A 224 5.11 -1.12 14.34
CA ALA A 224 3.77 -0.78 14.83
C ALA A 224 2.73 -1.83 14.42
N PHE A 225 2.71 -2.22 13.14
CA PHE A 225 1.83 -3.25 12.60
C PHE A 225 2.00 -4.59 13.32
N LEU A 226 3.23 -4.98 13.58
CA LEU A 226 3.51 -6.22 14.31
C LEU A 226 3.13 -6.17 15.80
N ARG A 227 2.91 -5.00 16.41
CA ARG A 227 2.42 -4.89 17.79
C ARG A 227 0.91 -5.13 17.92
N ALA A 228 0.17 -5.05 16.84
CA ALA A 228 -1.28 -5.28 16.80
C ALA A 228 -1.62 -6.78 16.85
#